data_606cc66ccf2a3008ae5dc09b5dc4bce2
#
_entry.id   606cc66ccf2a3008ae5dc09b5dc4bce2
#
_cell.length_a   1.000
_cell.length_b   1.000
_cell.length_c   1.000
_cell.angle_alpha   90.00
_cell.angle_beta   90.00
_cell.angle_gamma   90.00
#
_symmetry.space_group_name_H-M   'P 1'
#
loop_
_entity.id
_entity.type
_entity.pdbx_description
1 polymer ?
#
loop_
_entity_poly.entity_id
_entity_poly.type
_entity_poly.pdbx_seq_one_letter_code
_entity_poly.pdbx_strand_id
1 'polypeptide(L)'
;MENKMEKPGIPLLGEDFPEMIVQTTHGKITLPKDYTGKWLVFFSHPADFTPVCTTEFVGFQKRYEKFKAMNCELIGLSIDQVFSHIKWGEWIKEKLNVDIQFPIIAGTESIAERLGLIHPGKGTNTVRAVFVIDDKGKVRTILYYPQELGRNIDEIVRIVEALQVADKNSVAMPANWPNNELIKDSVINPPPADTKSANEVAAKTKAGQMQGYDWWFSYKKLQR
;
A
#
# COMPACT_ATOMS: atom_id res chain seq x y z
N MET A 1 -7.32 -27.52 18.68
CA MET A 1 -7.38 -26.13 18.22
C MET A 1 -6.17 -25.42 18.79
N GLU A 2 -5.12 -25.28 18.01
CA GLU A 2 -3.95 -24.50 18.44
C GLU A 2 -4.37 -23.05 18.56
N ASN A 3 -4.29 -22.55 19.78
CA ASN A 3 -4.45 -21.14 20.09
C ASN A 3 -3.27 -20.42 19.42
N LYS A 4 -3.46 -19.87 18.22
CA LYS A 4 -2.48 -18.96 17.61
C LYS A 4 -2.37 -17.78 18.56
N MET A 5 -1.36 -17.81 19.44
CA MET A 5 -0.98 -16.63 20.21
C MET A 5 -0.69 -15.53 19.19
N GLU A 6 -1.50 -14.47 19.22
CA GLU A 6 -1.23 -13.27 18.43
C GLU A 6 0.18 -12.80 18.77
N LYS A 7 1.06 -12.78 17.77
CA LYS A 7 2.40 -12.21 17.96
C LYS A 7 2.21 -10.73 18.31
N PRO A 8 2.67 -10.29 19.48
CA PRO A 8 2.68 -8.86 19.79
C PRO A 8 3.71 -8.19 18.87
N GLY A 9 3.26 -7.25 18.05
CA GLY A 9 4.17 -6.47 17.21
C GLY A 9 3.53 -5.99 15.92
N ILE A 10 4.24 -5.09 15.25
CA ILE A 10 3.89 -4.57 13.94
C ILE A 10 3.96 -5.73 12.94
N PRO A 11 2.94 -5.95 12.08
CA PRO A 11 2.99 -6.99 11.06
C PRO A 11 4.15 -6.71 10.09
N LEU A 12 4.94 -7.74 9.78
CA LEU A 12 6.05 -7.65 8.85
C LEU A 12 5.60 -7.98 7.42
N LEU A 13 6.47 -7.70 6.44
CA LEU A 13 6.22 -8.03 5.04
C LEU A 13 6.01 -9.54 4.87
N GLY A 14 4.93 -9.94 4.18
CA GLY A 14 4.54 -11.33 3.96
C GLY A 14 3.69 -11.93 5.09
N GLU A 15 3.57 -11.29 6.25
CA GLU A 15 2.67 -11.71 7.32
C GLU A 15 1.21 -11.31 7.03
N ASP A 16 0.27 -11.95 7.72
CA ASP A 16 -1.14 -11.57 7.66
C ASP A 16 -1.34 -10.20 8.32
N PHE A 17 -2.12 -9.33 7.68
CA PHE A 17 -2.56 -8.11 8.35
C PHE A 17 -3.46 -8.49 9.53
N PRO A 18 -3.28 -7.87 10.71
CA PRO A 18 -3.98 -8.29 11.92
C PRO A 18 -5.50 -8.19 11.78
N GLU A 19 -6.19 -9.24 12.22
CA GLU A 19 -7.65 -9.22 12.27
C GLU A 19 -8.13 -8.26 13.37
N MET A 20 -9.07 -7.38 13.01
CA MET A 20 -9.68 -6.44 13.94
C MET A 20 -11.07 -6.01 13.47
N ILE A 21 -11.99 -5.88 14.41
CA ILE A 21 -13.32 -5.30 14.17
C ILE A 21 -13.24 -3.82 14.53
N VAL A 22 -13.55 -2.95 13.59
CA VAL A 22 -13.40 -1.50 13.74
C VAL A 22 -14.68 -0.76 13.38
N GLN A 23 -14.91 0.36 14.06
CA GLN A 23 -15.97 1.32 13.71
C GLN A 23 -15.43 2.30 12.68
N THR A 24 -16.19 2.53 11.61
CA THR A 24 -15.83 3.50 10.57
C THR A 24 -16.96 4.46 10.26
N THR A 25 -16.69 5.46 9.43
CA THR A 25 -17.72 6.36 8.86
C THR A 25 -18.77 5.61 8.02
N HIS A 26 -18.48 4.38 7.57
CA HIS A 26 -19.40 3.54 6.78
C HIS A 26 -19.99 2.36 7.59
N GLY A 27 -19.89 2.40 8.93
CA GLY A 27 -20.34 1.34 9.81
C GLY A 27 -19.20 0.44 10.30
N LYS A 28 -19.55 -0.69 10.90
CA LYS A 28 -18.55 -1.67 11.40
C LYS A 28 -18.03 -2.52 10.27
N ILE A 29 -16.73 -2.75 10.26
CA ILE A 29 -16.04 -3.64 9.34
C ILE A 29 -15.04 -4.54 10.08
N THR A 30 -14.73 -5.69 9.49
CA THR A 30 -13.73 -6.64 9.97
C THR A 30 -12.54 -6.65 9.02
N LEU A 31 -11.39 -6.18 9.47
CA LEU A 31 -10.14 -6.19 8.70
C LEU A 31 -9.37 -7.50 8.92
N PRO A 32 -8.65 -8.01 7.92
CA PRO A 32 -8.77 -7.71 6.51
C PRO A 32 -9.93 -8.44 5.83
N LYS A 33 -10.72 -9.22 6.58
CA LYS A 33 -11.72 -10.19 6.10
C LYS A 33 -12.73 -9.60 5.13
N ASP A 34 -13.26 -8.41 5.39
CA ASP A 34 -14.28 -7.77 4.54
C ASP A 34 -13.70 -7.27 3.20
N TYR A 35 -12.37 -7.33 3.06
CA TYR A 35 -11.64 -6.99 1.83
C TYR A 35 -11.02 -8.21 1.15
N THR A 36 -11.35 -9.44 1.57
CA THR A 36 -10.87 -10.67 0.92
C THR A 36 -11.15 -10.66 -0.58
N GLY A 37 -10.13 -10.96 -1.41
CA GLY A 37 -10.21 -10.90 -2.87
C GLY A 37 -9.97 -9.51 -3.46
N LYS A 38 -9.71 -8.51 -2.63
CA LYS A 38 -9.34 -7.15 -3.03
C LYS A 38 -8.01 -6.75 -2.41
N TRP A 39 -7.27 -5.92 -3.09
CA TRP A 39 -6.15 -5.21 -2.49
C TRP A 39 -6.69 -4.10 -1.58
N LEU A 40 -5.91 -3.76 -0.56
CA LEU A 40 -6.27 -2.72 0.41
C LEU A 40 -5.08 -1.83 0.69
N VAL A 41 -5.27 -0.53 0.58
CA VAL A 41 -4.38 0.50 1.11
C VAL A 41 -4.96 1.01 2.41
N PHE A 42 -4.41 0.53 3.51
CA PHE A 42 -4.70 1.04 4.84
C PHE A 42 -3.72 2.16 5.16
N PHE A 43 -4.20 3.33 5.58
CA PHE A 43 -3.33 4.44 5.91
C PHE A 43 -3.79 5.19 7.16
N SER A 44 -2.83 5.65 7.97
CA SER A 44 -3.12 6.48 9.14
C SER A 44 -2.81 7.95 8.89
N HIS A 45 -3.47 8.83 9.64
CA HIS A 45 -3.20 10.26 9.66
C HIS A 45 -3.22 10.79 11.10
N PRO A 46 -2.46 11.84 11.44
CA PRO A 46 -2.31 12.35 12.79
C PRO A 46 -3.62 12.76 13.48
N ALA A 47 -4.42 13.57 12.82
CA ALA A 47 -5.71 14.04 13.35
C ALA A 47 -6.56 14.66 12.24
N ASP A 48 -7.88 14.66 12.45
CA ASP A 48 -8.85 15.42 11.65
C ASP A 48 -8.60 16.92 11.77
N PHE A 49 -9.19 17.70 10.87
CA PHE A 49 -9.10 19.17 10.85
C PHE A 49 -7.68 19.73 10.86
N THR A 50 -6.71 18.98 10.31
CA THR A 50 -5.33 19.44 10.17
C THR A 50 -4.97 19.67 8.68
N PRO A 51 -4.14 20.68 8.37
CA PRO A 51 -3.88 21.06 6.98
C PRO A 51 -3.26 19.96 6.13
N VAL A 52 -2.20 19.31 6.61
CA VAL A 52 -1.50 18.26 5.84
C VAL A 52 -2.41 17.06 5.61
N CYS A 53 -3.16 16.61 6.64
CA CYS A 53 -4.10 15.50 6.49
C CYS A 53 -5.19 15.81 5.48
N THR A 54 -5.71 17.04 5.48
CA THR A 54 -6.70 17.49 4.50
C THR A 54 -6.15 17.39 3.08
N THR A 55 -4.92 17.82 2.82
CA THR A 55 -4.30 17.69 1.49
C THR A 55 -4.14 16.24 1.07
N GLU A 56 -3.81 15.34 2.00
CA GLU A 56 -3.67 13.90 1.73
C GLU A 56 -5.02 13.25 1.39
N PHE A 57 -6.08 13.55 2.14
CA PHE A 57 -7.42 13.00 1.87
C PHE A 57 -7.94 13.44 0.51
N VAL A 58 -7.76 14.71 0.15
CA VAL A 58 -8.04 15.22 -1.20
C VAL A 58 -7.18 14.47 -2.25
N GLY A 59 -5.91 14.24 -1.97
CA GLY A 59 -5.00 13.51 -2.85
C GLY A 59 -5.42 12.06 -3.07
N PHE A 60 -5.79 11.33 -2.01
CA PHE A 60 -6.31 9.97 -2.08
C PHE A 60 -7.65 9.93 -2.85
N GLN A 61 -8.59 10.83 -2.53
CA GLN A 61 -9.87 10.86 -3.22
C GLN A 61 -9.74 11.13 -4.72
N LYS A 62 -8.86 12.04 -5.12
CA LYS A 62 -8.58 12.30 -6.54
C LYS A 62 -8.03 11.10 -7.31
N ARG A 63 -7.48 10.11 -6.60
CA ARG A 63 -6.92 8.87 -7.17
C ARG A 63 -7.78 7.65 -6.86
N TYR A 64 -8.91 7.82 -6.18
CA TYR A 64 -9.74 6.70 -5.73
C TYR A 64 -10.20 5.81 -6.88
N GLU A 65 -10.62 6.40 -8.01
CA GLU A 65 -11.00 5.63 -9.20
C GLU A 65 -9.83 4.81 -9.78
N LYS A 66 -8.58 5.29 -9.67
CA LYS A 66 -7.41 4.51 -10.08
C LYS A 66 -7.22 3.29 -9.18
N PHE A 67 -7.38 3.45 -7.87
CA PHE A 67 -7.31 2.32 -6.94
C PHE A 67 -8.43 1.32 -7.22
N LYS A 68 -9.67 1.76 -7.39
CA LYS A 68 -10.79 0.87 -7.74
C LYS A 68 -10.57 0.13 -9.05
N ALA A 69 -10.03 0.77 -10.07
CA ALA A 69 -9.69 0.12 -11.34
C ALA A 69 -8.66 -1.00 -11.19
N MET A 70 -7.83 -0.94 -10.14
CA MET A 70 -6.87 -1.97 -9.74
C MET A 70 -7.46 -2.98 -8.73
N ASN A 71 -8.79 -3.02 -8.55
CA ASN A 71 -9.44 -3.82 -7.50
C ASN A 71 -8.80 -3.58 -6.11
N CYS A 72 -8.50 -2.32 -5.80
CA CYS A 72 -7.86 -1.88 -4.56
C CYS A 72 -8.76 -0.87 -3.85
N GLU A 73 -9.02 -1.12 -2.58
CA GLU A 73 -9.81 -0.24 -1.72
C GLU A 73 -8.88 0.64 -0.86
N LEU A 74 -9.42 1.76 -0.39
CA LEU A 74 -8.75 2.66 0.55
C LEU A 74 -9.46 2.64 1.90
N ILE A 75 -8.70 2.74 2.97
CA ILE A 75 -9.24 2.96 4.32
C ILE A 75 -8.29 3.84 5.12
N GLY A 76 -8.84 4.95 5.67
CA GLY A 76 -8.12 5.85 6.56
C GLY A 76 -8.26 5.44 8.02
N LEU A 77 -7.34 5.88 8.88
CA LEU A 77 -7.40 5.74 10.34
C LEU A 77 -6.79 6.95 11.04
N SER A 78 -7.45 7.43 12.07
CA SER A 78 -6.84 8.16 13.18
C SER A 78 -7.52 7.76 14.50
N ILE A 79 -7.03 8.28 15.61
CA ILE A 79 -7.66 8.05 16.93
C ILE A 79 -8.82 9.01 17.22
N ASP A 80 -9.19 9.86 16.28
CA ASP A 80 -10.37 10.71 16.41
C ASP A 80 -11.65 9.86 16.42
N GLN A 81 -12.70 10.42 16.98
CA GLN A 81 -14.01 9.76 17.03
C GLN A 81 -14.70 9.78 15.66
N VAL A 82 -15.58 8.82 15.42
CA VAL A 82 -16.34 8.71 14.17
C VAL A 82 -17.11 10.00 13.82
N PHE A 83 -17.62 10.71 14.81
CA PHE A 83 -18.33 11.99 14.62
C PHE A 83 -17.42 13.09 14.06
N SER A 84 -16.15 13.10 14.50
CA SER A 84 -15.11 14.00 13.97
C SER A 84 -14.87 13.70 12.49
N HIS A 85 -14.63 12.45 12.13
CA HIS A 85 -14.43 12.01 10.75
C HIS A 85 -15.60 12.41 9.83
N ILE A 86 -16.83 12.17 10.28
CA ILE A 86 -18.03 12.54 9.52
C ILE A 86 -18.06 14.05 9.29
N LYS A 87 -17.89 14.85 10.37
CA LYS A 87 -17.93 16.31 10.26
C LYS A 87 -16.79 16.87 9.42
N TRP A 88 -15.60 16.28 9.52
CA TRP A 88 -14.47 16.69 8.70
C TRP A 88 -14.69 16.36 7.22
N GLY A 89 -15.24 15.18 6.90
CA GLY A 89 -15.64 14.83 5.55
C GLY A 89 -16.65 15.80 4.94
N GLU A 90 -17.69 16.19 5.72
CA GLU A 90 -18.65 17.23 5.32
C GLU A 90 -17.96 18.56 5.02
N TRP A 91 -17.03 18.99 5.89
CA TRP A 91 -16.26 20.23 5.70
C TRP A 91 -15.40 20.19 4.43
N ILE A 92 -14.70 19.07 4.18
CA ILE A 92 -13.90 18.87 2.95
C ILE A 92 -14.82 18.99 1.72
N LYS A 93 -15.99 18.36 1.76
CA LYS A 93 -16.96 18.43 0.68
C LYS A 93 -17.47 19.85 0.47
N GLU A 94 -17.86 20.54 1.52
CA GLU A 94 -18.40 21.91 1.45
C GLU A 94 -17.35 22.93 0.97
N LYS A 95 -16.14 22.90 1.55
CA LYS A 95 -15.14 23.94 1.33
C LYS A 95 -14.23 23.66 0.14
N LEU A 96 -13.96 22.37 -0.17
CA LEU A 96 -12.99 21.97 -1.20
C LEU A 96 -13.67 21.29 -2.40
N ASN A 97 -14.99 21.08 -2.33
CA ASN A 97 -15.76 20.36 -3.36
C ASN A 97 -15.20 18.96 -3.66
N VAL A 98 -14.77 18.25 -2.61
CA VAL A 98 -14.24 16.88 -2.68
C VAL A 98 -15.03 16.01 -1.71
N ASP A 99 -15.72 14.99 -2.24
CA ASP A 99 -16.52 14.04 -1.47
C ASP A 99 -15.68 12.80 -1.14
N ILE A 100 -15.29 12.62 0.12
CA ILE A 100 -14.49 11.46 0.56
C ILE A 100 -15.37 10.22 0.55
N GLN A 101 -15.06 9.26 -0.32
CA GLN A 101 -15.87 8.06 -0.57
C GLN A 101 -15.35 6.80 0.10
N PHE A 102 -14.18 6.82 0.66
CA PHE A 102 -13.60 5.69 1.38
C PHE A 102 -13.84 5.80 2.90
N PRO A 103 -13.97 4.68 3.62
CA PRO A 103 -14.21 4.69 5.06
C PRO A 103 -13.01 5.22 5.85
N ILE A 104 -13.31 5.84 7.00
CA ILE A 104 -12.32 6.31 7.97
C ILE A 104 -12.57 5.60 9.29
N ILE A 105 -11.59 4.93 9.83
CA ILE A 105 -11.65 4.19 11.09
C ILE A 105 -11.50 5.17 12.26
N ALA A 106 -12.46 5.13 13.18
CA ALA A 106 -12.32 5.70 14.52
C ALA A 106 -11.45 4.73 15.34
N GLY A 107 -10.14 4.92 15.26
CA GLY A 107 -9.15 4.06 15.87
C GLY A 107 -9.11 4.19 17.40
N THR A 108 -8.47 3.21 18.02
CA THR A 108 -8.14 3.23 19.45
C THR A 108 -6.62 3.26 19.62
N GLU A 109 -6.17 3.67 20.81
CA GLU A 109 -4.75 3.64 21.16
C GLU A 109 -4.17 2.23 20.98
N SER A 110 -4.89 1.17 21.38
CA SER A 110 -4.45 -0.22 21.22
C SER A 110 -4.25 -0.63 19.75
N ILE A 111 -5.11 -0.17 18.83
CA ILE A 111 -4.92 -0.40 17.39
C ILE A 111 -3.69 0.37 16.89
N ALA A 112 -3.53 1.61 17.32
CA ALA A 112 -2.40 2.43 16.94
C ALA A 112 -1.07 1.85 17.44
N GLU A 113 -1.02 1.36 18.68
CA GLU A 113 0.15 0.67 19.25
C GLU A 113 0.45 -0.63 18.49
N ARG A 114 -0.56 -1.47 18.25
CA ARG A 114 -0.42 -2.73 17.52
C ARG A 114 0.17 -2.56 16.12
N LEU A 115 -0.12 -1.45 15.46
CA LEU A 115 0.39 -1.13 14.13
C LEU A 115 1.61 -0.20 14.14
N GLY A 116 2.17 0.11 15.31
CA GLY A 116 3.34 0.98 15.45
C GLY A 116 3.08 2.41 15.00
N LEU A 117 1.86 2.91 15.18
CA LEU A 117 1.46 4.23 14.69
C LEU A 117 1.73 5.37 15.67
N ILE A 118 2.02 5.08 16.93
CA ILE A 118 2.23 6.10 17.95
C ILE A 118 3.63 6.70 17.82
N HIS A 119 3.71 8.01 17.72
CA HIS A 119 4.98 8.72 17.67
C HIS A 119 5.44 9.08 19.09
N PRO A 120 6.59 8.57 19.58
CA PRO A 120 7.11 8.95 20.87
C PRO A 120 7.28 10.48 20.98
N GLY A 121 6.80 11.07 22.07
CA GLY A 121 6.92 12.51 22.33
C GLY A 121 5.90 13.42 21.61
N LYS A 122 4.96 12.87 20.82
CA LYS A 122 3.88 13.63 20.16
C LYS A 122 2.48 13.27 20.65
N GLY A 123 2.37 12.76 21.87
CA GLY A 123 1.10 12.34 22.46
C GLY A 123 0.53 11.10 21.78
N THR A 124 -0.79 11.03 21.66
CA THR A 124 -1.51 9.88 21.07
C THR A 124 -1.73 10.01 19.57
N ASN A 125 -1.32 11.11 18.93
CA ASN A 125 -1.48 11.30 17.50
C ASN A 125 -0.71 10.22 16.71
N THR A 126 -1.37 9.66 15.69
CA THR A 126 -0.74 8.66 14.84
C THR A 126 0.23 9.28 13.84
N VAL A 127 1.24 8.52 13.43
CA VAL A 127 2.11 8.85 12.29
C VAL A 127 1.36 8.66 10.97
N ARG A 128 1.97 9.05 9.85
CA ARG A 128 1.44 8.83 8.51
C ARG A 128 1.94 7.49 7.96
N ALA A 129 1.37 6.38 8.43
CA ALA A 129 1.71 5.06 7.90
C ALA A 129 0.86 4.71 6.68
N VAL A 130 1.39 3.80 5.85
CA VAL A 130 0.66 3.11 4.77
C VAL A 130 1.02 1.64 4.84
N PHE A 131 -0.01 0.78 4.85
CA PHE A 131 0.13 -0.65 4.64
C PHE A 131 -0.56 -1.00 3.32
N VAL A 132 0.19 -1.56 2.39
CA VAL A 132 -0.37 -2.16 1.17
C VAL A 132 -0.57 -3.63 1.44
N ILE A 133 -1.81 -4.08 1.34
CA ILE A 133 -2.25 -5.43 1.69
C ILE A 133 -2.82 -6.06 0.42
N ASP A 134 -2.42 -7.31 0.12
CA ASP A 134 -2.88 -7.99 -1.08
C ASP A 134 -4.27 -8.64 -0.89
N ASP A 135 -4.79 -9.22 -1.96
CA ASP A 135 -6.10 -9.89 -2.02
C ASP A 135 -6.23 -11.12 -1.10
N LYS A 136 -5.11 -11.59 -0.53
CA LYS A 136 -5.04 -12.68 0.46
C LYS A 136 -4.88 -12.18 1.89
N GLY A 137 -4.86 -10.85 2.09
CA GLY A 137 -4.68 -10.23 3.39
C GLY A 137 -3.22 -10.16 3.86
N LYS A 138 -2.24 -10.37 2.96
CA LYS A 138 -0.81 -10.29 3.30
C LYS A 138 -0.28 -8.87 3.16
N VAL A 139 0.55 -8.45 4.10
CA VAL A 139 1.25 -7.16 4.05
C VAL A 139 2.36 -7.22 2.99
N ARG A 140 2.30 -6.34 2.01
CA ARG A 140 3.23 -6.30 0.87
C ARG A 140 4.21 -5.14 0.94
N THR A 141 3.78 -4.01 1.48
CA THR A 141 4.62 -2.82 1.64
C THR A 141 4.17 -2.05 2.87
N ILE A 142 5.13 -1.48 3.59
CA ILE A 142 4.87 -0.60 4.73
C ILE A 142 5.68 0.68 4.53
N LEU A 143 5.03 1.83 4.68
CA LEU A 143 5.68 3.14 4.64
C LEU A 143 5.34 3.90 5.92
N TYR A 144 6.30 4.54 6.53
CA TYR A 144 6.10 5.45 7.67
C TYR A 144 6.68 6.81 7.36
N TYR A 145 5.87 7.82 7.51
CA TYR A 145 6.22 9.23 7.33
C TYR A 145 6.03 9.98 8.64
N PRO A 146 6.89 10.96 8.96
CA PRO A 146 6.68 11.83 10.10
C PRO A 146 5.46 12.73 9.87
N GLN A 147 4.96 13.32 10.94
CA GLN A 147 3.74 14.15 10.86
C GLN A 147 3.89 15.37 9.95
N GLU A 148 5.11 15.89 9.83
CA GLU A 148 5.45 17.10 9.08
C GLU A 148 5.46 16.90 7.55
N LEU A 149 5.55 15.65 7.09
CA LEU A 149 5.72 15.33 5.67
C LEU A 149 4.48 14.63 5.11
N GLY A 150 3.73 15.32 4.25
CA GLY A 150 2.65 14.72 3.46
C GLY A 150 3.19 13.67 2.47
N ARG A 151 2.42 12.59 2.28
CA ARG A 151 2.80 11.46 1.43
C ARG A 151 2.69 11.79 -0.06
N ASN A 152 3.53 11.14 -0.86
CA ASN A 152 3.36 11.11 -2.31
C ASN A 152 2.32 10.03 -2.67
N ILE A 153 1.09 10.43 -2.99
CA ILE A 153 -0.01 9.50 -3.27
C ILE A 153 0.20 8.78 -4.61
N ASP A 154 0.86 9.39 -5.58
CA ASP A 154 1.19 8.73 -6.86
C ASP A 154 2.18 7.59 -6.66
N GLU A 155 3.09 7.68 -5.68
CA GLU A 155 3.97 6.56 -5.30
C GLU A 155 3.17 5.40 -4.71
N ILE A 156 2.14 5.66 -3.91
CA ILE A 156 1.29 4.60 -3.36
C ILE A 156 0.52 3.90 -4.49
N VAL A 157 -0.02 4.65 -5.45
CA VAL A 157 -0.63 4.09 -6.67
C VAL A 157 0.37 3.22 -7.43
N ARG A 158 1.59 3.73 -7.65
CA ARG A 158 2.66 3.01 -8.34
C ARG A 158 3.03 1.70 -7.65
N ILE A 159 3.11 1.70 -6.31
CA ILE A 159 3.42 0.49 -5.53
C ILE A 159 2.36 -0.59 -5.75
N VAL A 160 1.08 -0.25 -5.65
CA VAL A 160 -0.02 -1.20 -5.87
C VAL A 160 0.03 -1.77 -7.28
N GLU A 161 0.14 -0.90 -8.30
CA GLU A 161 0.22 -1.32 -9.71
C GLU A 161 1.43 -2.23 -9.96
N ALA A 162 2.61 -1.82 -9.48
CA ALA A 162 3.84 -2.58 -9.65
C ALA A 162 3.76 -3.98 -9.01
N LEU A 163 3.24 -4.08 -7.79
CA LEU A 163 3.09 -5.37 -7.10
C LEU A 163 2.11 -6.29 -7.82
N GLN A 164 0.97 -5.77 -8.30
CA GLN A 164 0.01 -6.56 -9.06
C GLN A 164 0.58 -7.05 -10.40
N VAL A 165 1.33 -6.18 -11.08
CA VAL A 165 2.02 -6.56 -12.33
C VAL A 165 3.09 -7.63 -12.06
N ALA A 166 3.86 -7.49 -10.98
CA ALA A 166 4.87 -8.45 -10.57
C ALA A 166 4.26 -9.83 -10.29
N ASP A 167 3.19 -9.88 -9.50
CA ASP A 167 2.50 -11.12 -9.13
C ASP A 167 1.89 -11.81 -10.35
N LYS A 168 1.17 -11.06 -11.18
CA LYS A 168 0.50 -11.59 -12.37
C LYS A 168 1.47 -12.20 -13.39
N ASN A 169 2.67 -11.63 -13.50
CA ASN A 169 3.62 -12.02 -14.55
C ASN A 169 4.85 -12.78 -14.02
N SER A 170 4.93 -13.03 -12.70
CA SER A 170 6.09 -13.66 -12.05
C SER A 170 7.40 -12.97 -12.43
N VAL A 171 7.44 -11.64 -12.28
CA VAL A 171 8.58 -10.78 -12.62
C VAL A 171 8.96 -9.88 -11.44
N ALA A 172 10.12 -9.25 -11.51
CA ALA A 172 10.51 -8.19 -10.59
C ALA A 172 10.38 -6.81 -11.25
N MET A 173 10.07 -5.82 -10.43
CA MET A 173 9.89 -4.45 -10.89
C MET A 173 11.18 -3.65 -10.66
N PRO A 174 11.71 -2.97 -11.68
CA PRO A 174 12.90 -2.14 -11.51
C PRO A 174 12.58 -0.88 -10.69
N ALA A 175 13.63 -0.24 -10.17
CA ALA A 175 13.49 1.06 -9.53
C ALA A 175 12.75 2.04 -10.45
N ASN A 176 11.94 2.93 -9.88
CA ASN A 176 11.20 3.98 -10.59
C ASN A 176 10.25 3.49 -11.71
N TRP A 177 9.98 2.17 -11.79
CA TRP A 177 9.03 1.67 -12.81
C TRP A 177 7.70 2.46 -12.75
N PRO A 178 7.10 2.83 -13.91
CA PRO A 178 7.49 2.45 -15.29
C PRO A 178 8.53 3.38 -15.94
N ASN A 179 9.18 4.26 -15.19
CA ASN A 179 10.12 5.27 -15.71
C ASN A 179 11.57 4.97 -15.31
N ASN A 180 11.96 3.68 -15.34
CA ASN A 180 13.33 3.29 -14.98
C ASN A 180 14.36 3.86 -15.95
N GLU A 181 15.50 4.29 -15.44
CA GLU A 181 16.55 4.98 -16.18
C GLU A 181 17.22 4.09 -17.22
N LEU A 182 17.36 2.76 -16.94
CA LEU A 182 18.07 1.79 -17.77
C LEU A 182 17.14 1.07 -18.76
N ILE A 183 16.02 0.55 -18.26
CA ILE A 183 15.17 -0.37 -19.02
C ILE A 183 13.72 0.16 -19.21
N LYS A 184 13.49 1.44 -18.85
CA LYS A 184 12.22 2.15 -19.02
C LYS A 184 11.05 1.41 -18.37
N ASP A 185 10.01 1.11 -19.16
CA ASP A 185 8.78 0.43 -18.76
C ASP A 185 8.89 -1.11 -18.75
N SER A 186 10.10 -1.63 -19.01
CA SER A 186 10.35 -3.07 -18.99
C SER A 186 10.36 -3.63 -17.55
N VAL A 187 10.18 -4.94 -17.44
CA VAL A 187 10.22 -5.68 -16.18
C VAL A 187 11.41 -6.64 -16.17
N ILE A 188 11.90 -6.99 -14.99
CA ILE A 188 13.08 -7.85 -14.81
C ILE A 188 12.62 -9.31 -14.72
N ASN A 189 13.21 -10.19 -15.51
CA ASN A 189 13.00 -11.62 -15.34
C ASN A 189 13.71 -12.10 -14.07
N PRO A 190 13.13 -13.03 -13.30
CA PRO A 190 13.83 -13.65 -12.18
C PRO A 190 15.14 -14.26 -12.65
N PRO A 191 16.25 -14.01 -11.95
CA PRO A 191 17.55 -14.59 -12.34
C PRO A 191 17.53 -16.11 -12.16
N PRO A 192 18.24 -16.88 -13.02
CA PRO A 192 18.41 -18.31 -12.84
C PRO A 192 19.07 -18.64 -11.50
N ALA A 193 18.65 -19.75 -10.89
CA ALA A 193 19.17 -20.20 -9.59
C ALA A 193 20.21 -21.35 -9.72
N ASP A 194 20.56 -21.75 -10.94
CA ASP A 194 21.56 -22.81 -11.21
C ASP A 194 22.43 -22.46 -12.41
N THR A 195 23.61 -23.09 -12.47
CA THR A 195 24.64 -22.84 -13.51
C THR A 195 24.16 -23.17 -14.93
N LYS A 196 23.34 -24.21 -15.08
CA LYS A 196 22.85 -24.63 -16.42
C LYS A 196 21.94 -23.56 -16.98
N SER A 197 20.93 -23.16 -16.20
CA SER A 197 19.98 -22.12 -16.59
C SER A 197 20.67 -20.76 -16.78
N ALA A 198 21.69 -20.43 -15.98
CA ALA A 198 22.48 -19.22 -16.14
C ALA A 198 23.23 -19.22 -17.51
N ASN A 199 23.86 -20.33 -17.88
CA ASN A 199 24.53 -20.46 -19.18
C ASN A 199 23.57 -20.38 -20.37
N GLU A 200 22.35 -20.93 -20.23
CA GLU A 200 21.30 -20.82 -21.25
C GLU A 200 20.86 -19.38 -21.45
N VAL A 201 20.63 -18.64 -20.35
CA VAL A 201 20.27 -17.21 -20.42
C VAL A 201 21.42 -16.39 -21.02
N ALA A 202 22.67 -16.64 -20.62
CA ALA A 202 23.84 -15.97 -21.18
C ALA A 202 23.92 -16.19 -22.70
N ALA A 203 23.74 -17.43 -23.17
CA ALA A 203 23.74 -17.76 -24.58
C ALA A 203 22.65 -17.06 -25.37
N LYS A 204 21.39 -17.03 -24.84
CA LYS A 204 20.25 -16.35 -25.47
C LYS A 204 20.46 -14.84 -25.53
N THR A 205 21.02 -14.24 -24.47
CA THR A 205 21.32 -12.80 -24.42
C THR A 205 22.40 -12.45 -25.45
N LYS A 206 23.45 -13.23 -25.50
CA LYS A 206 24.55 -13.06 -26.50
C LYS A 206 24.04 -13.22 -27.94
N ALA A 207 23.09 -14.12 -28.17
CA ALA A 207 22.49 -14.34 -29.49
C ALA A 207 21.42 -13.31 -29.86
N GLY A 208 21.12 -12.33 -29.00
CA GLY A 208 20.08 -11.33 -29.21
C GLY A 208 18.62 -11.85 -29.11
N GLN A 209 18.43 -13.07 -28.60
CA GLN A 209 17.14 -13.72 -28.43
C GLN A 209 16.44 -13.30 -27.13
N MET A 210 17.18 -12.67 -26.20
CA MET A 210 16.69 -12.14 -24.93
C MET A 210 17.33 -10.79 -24.67
N GLN A 211 16.54 -9.83 -24.20
CA GLN A 211 17.07 -8.55 -23.76
C GLN A 211 17.72 -8.69 -22.39
N GLY A 212 18.92 -8.16 -22.21
CA GLY A 212 19.63 -8.21 -20.95
C GLY A 212 21.04 -7.64 -21.06
N TYR A 213 21.64 -7.39 -19.91
CA TYR A 213 23.03 -6.96 -19.77
C TYR A 213 23.93 -8.16 -19.46
N ASP A 214 23.36 -9.18 -18.80
CA ASP A 214 24.04 -10.42 -18.43
C ASP A 214 22.96 -11.47 -18.07
N TRP A 215 23.38 -12.74 -17.79
CA TRP A 215 22.49 -13.83 -17.40
C TRP A 215 21.66 -13.53 -16.15
N TRP A 216 22.20 -12.74 -15.21
CA TRP A 216 21.51 -12.35 -13.98
C TRP A 216 20.66 -11.08 -14.14
N PHE A 217 20.83 -10.34 -15.23
CA PHE A 217 20.07 -9.11 -15.51
C PHE A 217 19.44 -9.17 -16.91
N SER A 218 18.42 -9.96 -17.05
CA SER A 218 17.57 -9.99 -18.24
C SER A 218 16.23 -9.33 -17.98
N TYR A 219 15.65 -8.73 -19.02
CA TYR A 219 14.41 -7.98 -18.92
C TYR A 219 13.54 -8.15 -20.17
N LYS A 220 12.28 -7.81 -20.06
CA LYS A 220 11.31 -7.88 -21.16
C LYS A 220 10.28 -6.78 -21.05
N LYS A 221 9.68 -6.38 -22.18
CA LYS A 221 8.45 -5.61 -22.19
C LYS A 221 7.26 -6.53 -21.97
N LEU A 222 6.31 -6.10 -21.14
CA LEU A 222 5.02 -6.77 -21.05
C LEU A 222 4.12 -6.27 -22.20
N GLN A 223 3.41 -7.18 -22.83
CA GLN A 223 2.31 -6.81 -23.73
C GLN A 223 1.18 -6.24 -22.85
N ARG A 224 0.84 -5.00 -23.08
CA ARG A 224 -0.30 -4.32 -22.42
C ARG A 224 -1.61 -4.74 -23.05
#